data_87a71422aec635d29556f2e66d281c9e
#
_entry.id   87a71422aec635d29556f2e66d281c9e
#
_cell.length_a   1.000
_cell.length_b   1.000
_cell.length_c   1.000
_cell.angle_alpha   90.00
_cell.angle_beta   90.00
_cell.angle_gamma   90.00
#
_symmetry.space_group_name_H-M   'P 1'
#
loop_
_entity.id
_entity.type
_entity.pdbx_description
1 polymer ?
#
loop_
_entity_poly.entity_id
_entity_poly.type
_entity_poly.pdbx_seq_one_letter_code
_entity_poly.pdbx_strand_id
1 'polypeptide(L)'
;RFFVKTIVSCYQFILGKEQDLESIVDFGDRNLVSINNYLGYFAYQFSIPQNLDFEVYDLKFKSPLIASSFKSEKDLIDIWLKLGLGGAILKTIMDKPRSGNSRPRLQQVRLERGSCLVNALGLPGEGVESFSNSIITSPLWLHKKPIGVSIGGENYKEYISTFDCLEKSLSKTEIRNYFYELNISCPNTDSGSCLGDNLEELEKLIDYIQSKSPAVISVKISPDWDNKHLTSIGDLISPKEKM
;
A
#
# COMPACT_ATOMS: atom_id res chain seq x y z
N ARG A 1 23.16 9.78 -3.90
CA ARG A 1 22.69 8.88 -2.82
C ARG A 1 23.65 8.83 -1.63
N PHE A 2 24.95 8.53 -1.85
CA PHE A 2 25.95 8.47 -0.77
C PHE A 2 26.04 9.79 0.00
N PHE A 3 26.18 10.90 -0.68
CA PHE A 3 26.31 12.24 -0.10
C PHE A 3 25.11 12.63 0.78
N VAL A 4 23.88 12.43 0.29
CA VAL A 4 22.66 12.72 1.05
C VAL A 4 22.59 11.84 2.31
N LYS A 5 22.89 10.55 2.17
CA LYS A 5 22.92 9.63 3.32
C LYS A 5 23.91 10.11 4.39
N THR A 6 25.11 10.51 4.00
CA THR A 6 26.14 11.01 4.91
C THR A 6 25.69 12.27 5.64
N ILE A 7 25.14 13.26 4.92
CA ILE A 7 24.64 14.50 5.53
C ILE A 7 23.53 14.22 6.55
N VAL A 8 22.53 13.41 6.16
CA VAL A 8 21.41 13.11 7.06
C VAL A 8 21.88 12.31 8.29
N SER A 9 22.79 11.34 8.12
CA SER A 9 23.35 10.59 9.24
C SER A 9 24.17 11.49 10.19
N CYS A 10 24.97 12.42 9.66
CA CYS A 10 25.65 13.41 10.49
C CYS A 10 24.67 14.32 11.24
N TYR A 11 23.62 14.77 10.59
CA TYR A 11 22.58 15.58 11.22
C TYR A 11 21.86 14.83 12.35
N GLN A 12 21.49 13.57 12.11
CA GLN A 12 20.88 12.70 13.14
C GLN A 12 21.82 12.53 14.33
N PHE A 13 23.12 12.26 14.08
CA PHE A 13 24.13 12.10 15.12
C PHE A 13 24.30 13.36 15.97
N ILE A 14 24.42 14.54 15.33
CA ILE A 14 24.57 15.83 16.02
C ILE A 14 23.36 16.14 16.93
N LEU A 15 22.15 15.77 16.47
CA LEU A 15 20.92 16.00 17.24
C LEU A 15 20.59 14.89 18.24
N GLY A 16 21.48 13.91 18.44
CA GLY A 16 21.23 12.76 19.31
C GLY A 16 20.00 11.91 18.90
N LYS A 17 19.62 11.98 17.61
CA LYS A 17 18.52 11.19 17.07
C LYS A 17 18.99 9.81 16.65
N GLU A 18 18.12 8.82 16.78
CA GLU A 18 18.40 7.48 16.29
C GLU A 18 18.67 7.46 14.79
N GLN A 19 19.71 6.71 14.40
CA GLN A 19 20.12 6.60 13.00
C GLN A 19 19.28 5.54 12.30
N ASP A 20 18.32 5.97 11.49
CA ASP A 20 17.57 5.12 10.56
C ASP A 20 17.45 5.76 9.18
N LEU A 21 16.92 5.00 8.21
CA LEU A 21 16.76 5.49 6.85
C LEU A 21 15.48 6.31 6.64
N GLU A 22 14.56 6.34 7.59
CA GLU A 22 13.27 7.01 7.42
C GLU A 22 13.43 8.51 7.10
N SER A 23 14.32 9.20 7.84
CA SER A 23 14.60 10.62 7.56
C SER A 23 15.21 10.87 6.17
N ILE A 24 15.95 9.87 5.65
CA ILE A 24 16.52 9.97 4.28
C ILE A 24 15.44 9.77 3.23
N VAL A 25 14.52 8.82 3.47
CA VAL A 25 13.35 8.59 2.62
C VAL A 25 12.48 9.84 2.60
N ASP A 26 12.13 10.38 3.77
CA ASP A 26 11.31 11.60 3.89
C ASP A 26 11.94 12.81 3.20
N PHE A 27 13.27 12.93 3.27
CA PHE A 27 13.98 13.97 2.53
C PHE A 27 13.86 13.76 1.01
N GLY A 28 14.04 12.52 0.53
CA GLY A 28 13.89 12.18 -0.88
C GLY A 28 12.46 12.45 -1.39
N ASP A 29 11.46 12.02 -0.66
CA ASP A 29 10.05 12.18 -1.00
C ASP A 29 9.67 13.66 -1.13
N ARG A 30 10.06 14.49 -0.14
CA ARG A 30 9.81 15.95 -0.19
C ARG A 30 10.48 16.62 -1.39
N ASN A 31 11.69 16.21 -1.75
CA ASN A 31 12.35 16.76 -2.94
C ASN A 31 11.66 16.30 -4.24
N LEU A 32 11.21 15.05 -4.33
CA LEU A 32 10.44 14.58 -5.49
C LEU A 32 9.15 15.38 -5.67
N VAL A 33 8.40 15.62 -4.58
CA VAL A 33 7.18 16.45 -4.60
C VAL A 33 7.51 17.90 -5.01
N SER A 34 8.58 18.47 -4.46
CA SER A 34 9.02 19.82 -4.85
C SER A 34 9.36 19.91 -6.33
N ILE A 35 10.08 18.92 -6.87
CA ILE A 35 10.39 18.85 -8.30
C ILE A 35 9.11 18.74 -9.12
N ASN A 36 8.14 17.92 -8.69
CA ASN A 36 6.86 17.79 -9.37
C ASN A 36 6.10 19.13 -9.45
N ASN A 37 6.11 19.89 -8.36
CA ASN A 37 5.40 21.17 -8.29
C ASN A 37 5.98 22.24 -9.21
N TYR A 38 7.30 22.26 -9.42
CA TYR A 38 7.99 23.29 -10.21
C TYR A 38 8.32 22.83 -11.64
N LEU A 39 8.67 21.57 -11.82
CA LEU A 39 9.21 21.02 -13.05
C LEU A 39 8.50 19.74 -13.53
N GLY A 40 7.42 19.32 -12.85
CA GLY A 40 6.77 18.03 -13.09
C GLY A 40 6.33 17.83 -14.52
N TYR A 41 5.91 18.90 -15.20
CA TYR A 41 5.55 18.84 -16.62
C TYR A 41 6.70 18.36 -17.51
N PHE A 42 7.94 18.71 -17.18
CA PHE A 42 9.13 18.30 -17.95
C PHE A 42 9.78 17.03 -17.40
N ALA A 43 9.81 16.89 -16.05
CA ALA A 43 10.56 15.84 -15.39
C ALA A 43 9.85 14.48 -15.38
N TYR A 44 8.50 14.48 -15.38
CA TYR A 44 7.69 13.26 -15.19
C TYR A 44 6.77 12.94 -16.37
N GLN A 45 7.10 13.42 -17.57
CA GLN A 45 6.41 12.98 -18.78
C GLN A 45 7.02 11.64 -19.24
N PHE A 46 6.24 10.59 -19.08
CA PHE A 46 6.58 9.26 -19.57
C PHE A 46 5.46 8.72 -20.47
N SER A 47 5.81 8.40 -21.69
CA SER A 47 4.90 7.75 -22.63
C SER A 47 4.95 6.24 -22.40
N ILE A 48 3.84 5.67 -21.96
CA ILE A 48 3.72 4.21 -21.82
C ILE A 48 3.82 3.59 -23.22
N PRO A 49 4.69 2.58 -23.44
CA PRO A 49 4.73 1.85 -24.70
C PRO A 49 3.35 1.28 -25.07
N GLN A 50 3.07 1.22 -26.38
CA GLN A 50 1.83 0.64 -26.86
C GLN A 50 1.74 -0.85 -26.56
N ASN A 51 0.52 -1.37 -26.43
CA ASN A 51 0.23 -2.79 -26.20
C ASN A 51 0.69 -3.35 -24.84
N LEU A 52 0.81 -2.51 -23.82
CA LEU A 52 1.04 -2.92 -22.44
C LEU A 52 -0.21 -2.88 -21.57
N ASP A 53 -1.30 -2.39 -22.10
CA ASP A 53 -2.58 -2.33 -21.40
C ASP A 53 -3.20 -3.73 -21.28
N PHE A 54 -3.83 -3.97 -20.15
CA PHE A 54 -4.57 -5.20 -19.87
C PHE A 54 -5.74 -4.89 -18.94
N GLU A 55 -6.66 -5.84 -18.84
CA GLU A 55 -7.84 -5.73 -18.02
C GLU A 55 -7.93 -6.90 -17.06
N VAL A 56 -8.23 -6.60 -15.80
CA VAL A 56 -8.53 -7.61 -14.77
C VAL A 56 -9.94 -7.30 -14.28
N TYR A 57 -10.88 -8.17 -14.61
CA TYR A 57 -12.31 -7.92 -14.46
C TYR A 57 -12.71 -6.60 -15.16
N ASP A 58 -13.17 -5.59 -14.41
CA ASP A 58 -13.54 -4.27 -14.89
C ASP A 58 -12.46 -3.19 -14.68
N LEU A 59 -11.29 -3.58 -14.17
CA LEU A 59 -10.14 -2.70 -13.92
C LEU A 59 -9.21 -2.65 -15.13
N LYS A 60 -9.03 -1.46 -15.71
CA LYS A 60 -8.20 -1.23 -16.90
C LYS A 60 -6.84 -0.64 -16.54
N PHE A 61 -5.80 -1.46 -16.65
CA PHE A 61 -4.43 -1.07 -16.36
C PHE A 61 -3.71 -0.65 -17.66
N LYS A 62 -3.07 0.51 -17.65
CA LYS A 62 -2.32 1.03 -18.80
C LYS A 62 -0.91 0.44 -18.92
N SER A 63 -0.42 -0.24 -17.88
CA SER A 63 0.82 -1.00 -17.89
C SER A 63 0.77 -2.07 -16.80
N PRO A 64 1.56 -3.15 -16.90
CA PRO A 64 1.60 -4.21 -15.90
C PRO A 64 2.36 -3.83 -14.62
N LEU A 65 2.95 -2.65 -14.56
CA LEU A 65 3.66 -2.18 -13.39
C LEU A 65 2.70 -1.46 -12.45
N ILE A 66 2.57 -1.98 -11.24
CA ILE A 66 1.70 -1.44 -10.18
C ILE A 66 2.56 -1.14 -8.95
N ALA A 67 2.38 0.03 -8.33
CA ALA A 67 3.00 0.31 -7.05
C ALA A 67 2.35 -0.55 -5.95
N SER A 68 3.16 -1.26 -5.18
CA SER A 68 2.68 -2.03 -4.02
C SER A 68 2.35 -1.11 -2.84
N SER A 69 1.64 -1.65 -1.84
CA SER A 69 1.10 -0.95 -0.66
C SER A 69 2.18 -0.45 0.32
N PHE A 70 3.03 0.48 -0.15
CA PHE A 70 4.14 1.04 0.62
C PHE A 70 3.91 2.48 1.05
N LYS A 71 3.22 3.29 0.23
CA LYS A 71 2.99 4.72 0.44
C LYS A 71 1.50 5.07 0.25
N SER A 72 1.04 6.11 0.93
CA SER A 72 -0.31 6.68 0.78
C SER A 72 -0.29 8.17 0.47
N GLU A 73 0.89 8.78 0.48
CA GLU A 73 1.08 10.20 0.18
C GLU A 73 0.70 10.47 -1.28
N LYS A 74 -0.40 11.19 -1.46
CA LYS A 74 -1.06 11.37 -2.76
C LYS A 74 -0.14 11.99 -3.82
N ASP A 75 0.71 12.92 -3.40
CA ASP A 75 1.66 13.58 -4.31
C ASP A 75 2.73 12.62 -4.84
N LEU A 76 3.18 11.66 -4.03
CA LEU A 76 4.12 10.63 -4.47
C LEU A 76 3.46 9.63 -5.40
N ILE A 77 2.25 9.21 -5.08
CA ILE A 77 1.48 8.30 -5.94
C ILE A 77 1.18 8.98 -7.29
N ASP A 78 0.82 10.26 -7.29
CA ASP A 78 0.63 11.07 -8.50
C ASP A 78 1.88 11.05 -9.40
N ILE A 79 3.08 11.26 -8.82
CA ILE A 79 4.35 11.17 -9.55
C ILE A 79 4.55 9.77 -10.14
N TRP A 80 4.31 8.72 -9.37
CA TRP A 80 4.50 7.35 -9.85
C TRP A 80 3.54 7.01 -10.99
N LEU A 81 2.30 7.45 -10.91
CA LEU A 81 1.34 7.27 -11.99
C LEU A 81 1.75 8.04 -13.26
N LYS A 82 2.31 9.25 -13.12
CA LYS A 82 2.90 10.03 -14.25
C LYS A 82 4.10 9.32 -14.87
N LEU A 83 4.91 8.64 -14.08
CA LEU A 83 6.06 7.85 -14.53
C LEU A 83 5.69 6.54 -15.24
N GLY A 84 4.41 6.27 -15.46
CA GLY A 84 3.96 5.16 -16.30
C GLY A 84 3.44 3.94 -15.55
N LEU A 85 3.32 3.98 -14.22
CA LEU A 85 2.65 2.89 -13.51
C LEU A 85 1.19 2.76 -13.97
N GLY A 86 0.74 1.53 -14.19
CA GLY A 86 -0.62 1.22 -14.61
C GLY A 86 -1.66 1.41 -13.52
N GLY A 87 -1.23 1.34 -12.26
CA GLY A 87 -2.04 1.53 -11.06
C GLY A 87 -1.17 1.67 -9.83
N ALA A 88 -1.80 1.83 -8.67
CA ALA A 88 -1.10 1.86 -7.39
C ALA A 88 -1.98 1.25 -6.29
N ILE A 89 -1.35 0.58 -5.34
CA ILE A 89 -2.00 0.14 -4.11
C ILE A 89 -1.52 1.05 -2.99
N LEU A 90 -2.45 1.73 -2.35
CA LEU A 90 -2.15 2.62 -1.23
C LEU A 90 -1.78 1.79 0.00
N LYS A 91 -0.89 2.34 0.82
CA LYS A 91 -0.41 1.69 2.04
C LYS A 91 -1.57 1.22 2.91
N THR A 92 -1.37 0.07 3.56
CA THR A 92 -2.36 -0.55 4.43
C THR A 92 -2.92 0.43 5.45
N ILE A 93 -4.24 0.56 5.44
CA ILE A 93 -5.02 1.38 6.35
C ILE A 93 -5.56 0.48 7.46
N MET A 94 -5.41 0.94 8.70
CA MET A 94 -5.92 0.30 9.91
C MET A 94 -7.17 1.03 10.40
N ASP A 95 -7.99 0.37 11.21
CA ASP A 95 -9.20 0.97 11.80
C ASP A 95 -8.87 2.25 12.56
N LYS A 96 -7.83 2.23 13.39
CA LYS A 96 -7.40 3.37 14.20
C LYS A 96 -6.08 3.98 13.71
N PRO A 97 -5.82 5.27 14.01
CA PRO A 97 -4.51 5.87 13.77
C PRO A 97 -3.40 5.12 14.52
N ARG A 98 -2.25 4.95 13.85
CA ARG A 98 -1.07 4.27 14.43
C ARG A 98 0.19 5.08 14.18
N SER A 99 1.01 5.24 15.22
CA SER A 99 2.36 5.81 15.10
C SER A 99 3.36 4.83 14.47
N GLY A 100 3.04 3.54 14.52
CA GLY A 100 3.94 2.45 14.19
C GLY A 100 4.93 2.15 15.32
N ASN A 101 5.88 1.26 15.02
CA ASN A 101 6.89 0.83 15.97
C ASN A 101 7.89 1.95 16.29
N SER A 102 8.59 1.82 17.42
CA SER A 102 9.70 2.71 17.78
C SER A 102 10.82 2.68 16.75
N ARG A 103 11.52 3.79 16.58
CA ARG A 103 12.71 3.86 15.74
C ARG A 103 13.93 3.29 16.50
N PRO A 104 14.93 2.72 15.78
CA PRO A 104 15.07 2.61 14.33
C PRO A 104 14.19 1.49 13.74
N ARG A 105 13.42 1.75 12.72
CA ARG A 105 12.48 0.81 12.11
C ARG A 105 12.60 0.64 10.59
N LEU A 106 13.58 1.32 10.00
CA LEU A 106 13.96 1.15 8.60
C LEU A 106 15.48 1.25 8.48
N GLN A 107 16.13 0.14 8.14
CA GLN A 107 17.58 0.03 8.09
C GLN A 107 18.09 -0.63 6.81
N GLN A 108 19.30 -0.27 6.41
CA GLN A 108 20.03 -0.96 5.37
C GLN A 108 20.96 -1.99 6.00
N VAL A 109 20.81 -3.24 5.58
CA VAL A 109 21.69 -4.34 5.98
C VAL A 109 22.58 -4.72 4.79
N ARG A 110 23.85 -4.95 5.06
CA ARG A 110 24.81 -5.41 4.06
C ARG A 110 24.90 -6.94 4.12
N LEU A 111 24.67 -7.56 3.00
CA LEU A 111 24.81 -9.00 2.81
C LEU A 111 26.01 -9.28 1.90
N GLU A 112 26.46 -10.54 1.83
CA GLU A 112 27.58 -10.95 0.96
C GLU A 112 27.36 -10.57 -0.51
N ARG A 113 26.14 -10.67 -1.02
CA ARG A 113 25.78 -10.40 -2.42
C ARG A 113 25.18 -9.01 -2.66
N GLY A 114 25.24 -8.10 -1.69
CA GLY A 114 24.70 -6.76 -1.85
C GLY A 114 24.12 -6.16 -0.57
N SER A 115 23.23 -5.20 -0.73
CA SER A 115 22.54 -4.55 0.38
C SER A 115 21.05 -4.75 0.26
N CYS A 116 20.39 -5.02 1.37
CA CYS A 116 18.93 -5.08 1.47
C CYS A 116 18.40 -4.01 2.44
N LEU A 117 17.09 -3.80 2.42
CA LEU A 117 16.37 -3.00 3.40
C LEU A 117 15.60 -3.93 4.33
N VAL A 118 15.70 -3.65 5.62
CA VAL A 118 14.91 -4.32 6.66
C VAL A 118 14.01 -3.27 7.30
N ASN A 119 12.73 -3.60 7.47
CA ASN A 119 11.80 -2.71 8.11
C ASN A 119 10.90 -3.45 9.12
N ALA A 120 10.49 -2.68 10.13
CA ALA A 120 9.47 -3.05 11.09
C ALA A 120 8.61 -1.80 11.36
N LEU A 121 7.99 -1.24 10.31
CA LEU A 121 7.29 0.05 10.41
C LEU A 121 6.10 0.01 11.37
N GLY A 122 5.43 -1.12 11.56
CA GLY A 122 4.28 -1.24 12.46
C GLY A 122 3.02 -0.56 11.93
N LEU A 123 2.84 -0.52 10.61
CA LEU A 123 1.67 0.01 9.93
C LEU A 123 1.27 1.44 10.36
N PRO A 124 2.22 2.42 10.42
CA PRO A 124 1.87 3.79 10.78
C PRO A 124 0.91 4.40 9.75
N GLY A 125 -0.10 5.13 10.24
CA GLY A 125 -1.12 5.74 9.39
C GLY A 125 -2.13 6.55 10.18
N GLU A 126 -2.96 7.29 9.47
CA GLU A 126 -3.95 8.22 10.02
C GLU A 126 -5.26 7.56 10.48
N GLY A 127 -5.40 6.24 10.25
CA GLY A 127 -6.64 5.52 10.50
C GLY A 127 -7.68 5.70 9.39
N VAL A 128 -8.66 4.79 9.36
CA VAL A 128 -9.60 4.71 8.24
C VAL A 128 -10.52 5.92 8.15
N GLU A 129 -10.93 6.52 9.26
CA GLU A 129 -11.86 7.65 9.25
C GLU A 129 -11.26 8.88 8.53
N SER A 130 -10.04 9.28 8.91
CA SER A 130 -9.32 10.37 8.26
C SER A 130 -9.04 10.06 6.79
N PHE A 131 -8.52 8.86 6.53
CA PHE A 131 -8.19 8.42 5.18
C PHE A 131 -9.42 8.42 4.26
N SER A 132 -10.57 7.90 4.70
CA SER A 132 -11.81 7.83 3.91
C SER A 132 -12.29 9.21 3.46
N ASN A 133 -12.21 10.21 4.34
CA ASN A 133 -12.59 11.59 4.01
C ASN A 133 -11.63 12.19 2.97
N SER A 134 -10.36 11.85 3.02
CA SER A 134 -9.33 12.42 2.18
C SER A 134 -9.23 11.75 0.81
N ILE A 135 -9.53 10.45 0.69
CA ILE A 135 -9.39 9.71 -0.56
C ILE A 135 -10.48 10.03 -1.57
N ILE A 136 -11.71 10.27 -1.14
CA ILE A 136 -12.83 10.53 -2.05
C ILE A 136 -12.65 11.82 -2.88
N THR A 137 -11.90 12.79 -2.38
CA THR A 137 -11.56 14.04 -3.08
C THR A 137 -10.17 14.04 -3.68
N SER A 138 -9.50 12.89 -3.69
CA SER A 138 -8.11 12.81 -4.14
C SER A 138 -7.97 13.06 -5.65
N PRO A 139 -6.98 13.88 -6.07
CA PRO A 139 -6.68 14.08 -7.49
C PRO A 139 -6.17 12.80 -8.17
N LEU A 140 -5.81 11.75 -7.43
CA LEU A 140 -5.39 10.47 -8.00
C LEU A 140 -6.43 9.88 -8.95
N TRP A 141 -7.72 10.13 -8.71
CA TRP A 141 -8.81 9.64 -9.56
C TRP A 141 -8.83 10.25 -10.96
N LEU A 142 -8.20 11.41 -11.15
CA LEU A 142 -8.07 12.07 -12.46
C LEU A 142 -7.19 11.27 -13.43
N HIS A 143 -6.31 10.41 -12.94
CA HIS A 143 -5.51 9.51 -13.78
C HIS A 143 -6.34 8.42 -14.46
N LYS A 144 -7.54 8.14 -13.97
CA LYS A 144 -8.41 7.04 -14.46
C LYS A 144 -7.70 5.68 -14.47
N LYS A 145 -6.72 5.49 -13.60
CA LYS A 145 -5.98 4.24 -13.39
C LYS A 145 -6.52 3.54 -12.15
N PRO A 146 -6.47 2.20 -12.07
CA PRO A 146 -6.89 1.48 -10.89
C PRO A 146 -6.08 1.86 -9.65
N ILE A 147 -6.79 2.15 -8.57
CA ILE A 147 -6.21 2.44 -7.25
C ILE A 147 -6.69 1.40 -6.26
N GLY A 148 -5.77 0.60 -5.77
CA GLY A 148 -6.02 -0.34 -4.68
C GLY A 148 -5.92 0.36 -3.32
N VAL A 149 -6.82 0.01 -2.41
CA VAL A 149 -6.73 0.40 -1.01
C VAL A 149 -6.43 -0.85 -0.19
N SER A 150 -5.21 -0.91 0.35
CA SER A 150 -4.83 -2.02 1.21
C SER A 150 -5.44 -1.83 2.59
N ILE A 151 -6.20 -2.81 3.06
CA ILE A 151 -6.85 -2.82 4.36
C ILE A 151 -6.22 -3.86 5.28
N GLY A 152 -6.13 -3.52 6.57
CA GLY A 152 -5.62 -4.38 7.62
C GLY A 152 -6.42 -4.24 8.89
N GLY A 153 -6.17 -5.12 9.85
CA GLY A 153 -6.76 -5.13 11.18
C GLY A 153 -5.96 -6.05 12.10
N GLU A 154 -6.09 -5.87 13.41
CA GLU A 154 -5.54 -6.78 14.41
C GLU A 154 -6.35 -8.08 14.52
N ASN A 155 -7.61 -8.03 14.09
CA ASN A 155 -8.56 -9.11 14.14
C ASN A 155 -9.66 -8.92 13.09
N TYR A 156 -10.47 -9.95 12.88
CA TYR A 156 -11.59 -9.96 11.94
C TYR A 156 -12.51 -8.73 12.03
N LYS A 157 -12.85 -8.28 13.26
CA LYS A 157 -13.76 -7.15 13.46
C LYS A 157 -13.16 -5.82 12.98
N GLU A 158 -11.86 -5.63 13.14
CA GLU A 158 -11.18 -4.42 12.66
C GLU A 158 -11.10 -4.39 11.13
N TYR A 159 -10.87 -5.54 10.47
CA TYR A 159 -10.96 -5.60 8.99
C TYR A 159 -12.35 -5.18 8.51
N ILE A 160 -13.42 -5.67 9.14
CA ILE A 160 -14.80 -5.27 8.83
C ILE A 160 -15.00 -3.76 9.05
N SER A 161 -14.58 -3.24 10.21
CA SER A 161 -14.71 -1.81 10.53
C SER A 161 -13.98 -0.93 9.53
N THR A 162 -12.74 -1.33 9.17
CA THR A 162 -11.92 -0.62 8.17
C THR A 162 -12.61 -0.64 6.80
N PHE A 163 -13.07 -1.80 6.36
CA PHE A 163 -13.77 -1.95 5.08
C PHE A 163 -15.07 -1.15 5.05
N ASP A 164 -15.93 -1.28 6.04
CA ASP A 164 -17.24 -0.60 6.08
C ASP A 164 -17.10 0.93 6.03
N CYS A 165 -16.11 1.47 6.73
CA CYS A 165 -15.83 2.90 6.72
C CYS A 165 -15.39 3.38 5.32
N LEU A 166 -14.50 2.65 4.66
CA LEU A 166 -14.03 2.93 3.30
C LEU A 166 -15.16 2.80 2.28
N GLU A 167 -15.88 1.68 2.28
CA GLU A 167 -16.94 1.42 1.31
C GLU A 167 -18.08 2.41 1.45
N LYS A 168 -18.46 2.76 2.68
CA LYS A 168 -19.48 3.80 2.95
C LYS A 168 -19.12 5.14 2.31
N SER A 169 -17.83 5.45 2.19
CA SER A 169 -17.36 6.71 1.61
C SER A 169 -17.22 6.60 0.09
N LEU A 170 -16.60 5.53 -0.42
CA LEU A 170 -16.35 5.33 -1.85
C LEU A 170 -17.62 5.04 -2.64
N SER A 171 -18.54 4.21 -2.12
CA SER A 171 -19.79 3.86 -2.79
C SER A 171 -20.72 5.05 -3.07
N LYS A 172 -20.59 6.13 -2.30
CA LYS A 172 -21.35 7.38 -2.50
C LYS A 172 -20.82 8.27 -3.62
N THR A 173 -19.68 7.92 -4.18
CA THR A 173 -19.02 8.67 -5.26
C THR A 173 -19.28 8.03 -6.62
N GLU A 174 -18.89 8.72 -7.70
CA GLU A 174 -18.85 8.17 -9.06
C GLU A 174 -17.57 7.40 -9.37
N ILE A 175 -16.69 7.21 -8.38
CA ILE A 175 -15.43 6.48 -8.53
C ILE A 175 -15.75 4.99 -8.68
N ARG A 176 -15.19 4.34 -9.72
CA ARG A 176 -15.41 2.90 -10.01
C ARG A 176 -14.11 2.12 -10.26
N ASN A 177 -13.00 2.81 -10.41
CA ASN A 177 -11.68 2.23 -10.69
C ASN A 177 -10.86 2.00 -9.42
N TYR A 178 -11.51 1.55 -8.35
CA TYR A 178 -10.85 1.13 -7.12
C TYR A 178 -11.03 -0.38 -6.87
N PHE A 179 -10.13 -0.92 -6.08
CA PHE A 179 -10.18 -2.30 -5.59
C PHE A 179 -9.61 -2.37 -4.16
N TYR A 180 -9.89 -3.46 -3.46
CA TYR A 180 -9.35 -3.70 -2.14
C TYR A 180 -8.19 -4.69 -2.19
N GLU A 181 -7.13 -4.44 -1.41
CA GLU A 181 -6.11 -5.42 -1.10
C GLU A 181 -6.28 -5.84 0.37
N LEU A 182 -6.51 -7.12 0.63
CA LEU A 182 -6.50 -7.66 1.98
C LEU A 182 -5.06 -7.95 2.39
N ASN A 183 -4.52 -7.19 3.33
CA ASN A 183 -3.17 -7.40 3.86
C ASN A 183 -3.19 -8.44 4.97
N ILE A 184 -3.35 -9.72 4.59
CA ILE A 184 -3.49 -10.83 5.53
C ILE A 184 -2.17 -11.39 6.06
N SER A 185 -1.04 -10.89 5.56
CA SER A 185 0.30 -11.46 5.79
C SER A 185 1.22 -10.59 6.64
N CYS A 186 0.72 -9.49 7.22
CA CYS A 186 1.57 -8.56 7.94
C CYS A 186 1.77 -9.01 9.40
N PRO A 187 3.02 -9.37 9.82
CA PRO A 187 3.29 -9.78 11.20
C PRO A 187 3.45 -8.57 12.16
N ASN A 188 3.38 -7.35 11.64
CA ASN A 188 3.52 -6.12 12.43
C ASN A 188 2.21 -5.71 13.14
N THR A 189 1.45 -6.71 13.62
CA THR A 189 0.28 -6.56 14.47
C THR A 189 0.69 -6.67 15.94
N ASP A 190 -0.10 -6.15 16.86
CA ASP A 190 0.21 -6.18 18.29
C ASP A 190 0.21 -7.62 18.83
N SER A 191 -0.62 -8.50 18.24
CA SER A 191 -0.68 -9.93 18.58
C SER A 191 0.42 -10.77 17.92
N GLY A 192 1.09 -10.25 16.87
CA GLY A 192 2.02 -11.00 16.04
C GLY A 192 1.37 -12.08 15.18
N SER A 193 0.05 -12.25 15.24
CA SER A 193 -0.73 -13.15 14.39
C SER A 193 -1.24 -12.41 13.14
N CYS A 194 -1.46 -13.13 12.07
CA CYS A 194 -2.04 -12.57 10.86
C CYS A 194 -3.34 -13.31 10.47
N LEU A 195 -4.26 -12.61 9.81
CA LEU A 195 -5.53 -13.18 9.40
C LEU A 195 -5.33 -14.38 8.45
N GLY A 196 -4.25 -14.38 7.69
CA GLY A 196 -3.90 -15.48 6.80
C GLY A 196 -3.66 -16.82 7.49
N ASP A 197 -3.40 -16.83 8.79
CA ASP A 197 -3.25 -18.06 9.58
C ASP A 197 -4.60 -18.70 9.93
N ASN A 198 -5.71 -17.97 9.77
CA ASN A 198 -7.08 -18.44 10.05
C ASN A 198 -7.94 -18.40 8.77
N LEU A 199 -7.91 -19.48 8.01
CA LEU A 199 -8.62 -19.58 6.73
C LEU A 199 -10.15 -19.42 6.87
N GLU A 200 -10.74 -19.85 7.98
CA GLU A 200 -12.18 -19.71 8.22
C GLU A 200 -12.58 -18.23 8.40
N GLU A 201 -11.79 -17.47 9.15
CA GLU A 201 -12.01 -16.03 9.29
C GLU A 201 -11.74 -15.26 7.99
N LEU A 202 -10.71 -15.68 7.24
CA LEU A 202 -10.42 -15.11 5.93
C LEU A 202 -11.59 -15.33 4.96
N GLU A 203 -12.14 -16.53 4.91
CA GLU A 203 -13.30 -16.83 4.08
C GLU A 203 -14.50 -15.96 4.44
N LYS A 204 -14.85 -15.89 5.73
CA LYS A 204 -15.94 -15.05 6.22
C LYS A 204 -15.74 -13.58 5.87
N LEU A 205 -14.49 -13.08 5.93
CA LEU A 205 -14.19 -11.70 5.56
C LEU A 205 -14.39 -11.45 4.07
N ILE A 206 -13.91 -12.34 3.22
CA ILE A 206 -14.09 -12.23 1.77
C ILE A 206 -15.58 -12.24 1.42
N ASP A 207 -16.35 -13.21 1.94
CA ASP A 207 -17.79 -13.31 1.70
C ASP A 207 -18.55 -12.06 2.18
N TYR A 208 -18.13 -11.51 3.33
CA TYR A 208 -18.70 -10.27 3.83
C TYR A 208 -18.46 -9.11 2.86
N ILE A 209 -17.21 -8.91 2.43
CA ILE A 209 -16.85 -7.83 1.51
C ILE A 209 -17.60 -7.98 0.18
N GLN A 210 -17.62 -9.17 -0.40
CA GLN A 210 -18.33 -9.44 -1.66
C GLN A 210 -19.86 -9.21 -1.56
N SER A 211 -20.44 -9.44 -0.38
CA SER A 211 -21.86 -9.15 -0.15
C SER A 211 -22.18 -7.66 -0.10
N LYS A 212 -21.20 -6.80 0.12
CA LYS A 212 -21.36 -5.35 0.33
C LYS A 212 -20.83 -4.49 -0.81
N SER A 213 -19.83 -4.98 -1.55
CA SER A 213 -19.15 -4.20 -2.59
C SER A 213 -18.96 -5.04 -3.86
N PRO A 214 -19.18 -4.46 -5.05
CA PRO A 214 -18.84 -5.08 -6.32
C PRO A 214 -17.35 -4.93 -6.68
N ALA A 215 -16.54 -4.27 -5.83
CA ALA A 215 -15.13 -4.02 -6.10
C ALA A 215 -14.34 -5.33 -6.14
N VAL A 216 -13.30 -5.34 -6.98
CA VAL A 216 -12.34 -6.45 -7.03
C VAL A 216 -11.59 -6.54 -5.70
N ILE A 217 -11.32 -7.76 -5.25
CA ILE A 217 -10.54 -8.04 -4.05
C ILE A 217 -9.22 -8.69 -4.46
N SER A 218 -8.12 -8.21 -3.92
CA SER A 218 -6.79 -8.81 -4.02
C SER A 218 -6.35 -9.28 -2.63
N VAL A 219 -5.70 -10.41 -2.55
CA VAL A 219 -5.16 -10.94 -1.27
C VAL A 219 -3.64 -10.90 -1.33
N LYS A 220 -3.03 -10.14 -0.42
CA LYS A 220 -1.58 -10.08 -0.31
C LYS A 220 -1.06 -11.16 0.62
N ILE A 221 -0.37 -12.14 0.04
CA ILE A 221 0.22 -13.29 0.73
C ILE A 221 1.67 -13.01 1.16
N SER A 222 2.19 -13.82 2.12
CA SER A 222 3.59 -13.79 2.51
C SER A 222 4.43 -14.74 1.65
N PRO A 223 5.63 -14.33 1.22
CA PRO A 223 6.58 -15.24 0.57
C PRO A 223 7.17 -16.28 1.53
N ASP A 224 7.01 -16.10 2.84
CA ASP A 224 7.57 -16.96 3.87
C ASP A 224 6.64 -18.14 4.22
N TRP A 225 5.42 -18.15 3.71
CA TRP A 225 4.50 -19.27 3.89
C TRP A 225 4.90 -20.46 3.05
N ASP A 226 4.70 -21.67 3.60
CA ASP A 226 4.96 -22.90 2.87
C ASP A 226 3.95 -23.14 1.73
N ASN A 227 4.31 -24.02 0.82
CA ASN A 227 3.47 -24.34 -0.34
C ASN A 227 2.08 -24.89 0.07
N LYS A 228 2.00 -25.61 1.17
CA LYS A 228 0.73 -26.17 1.65
C LYS A 228 -0.23 -25.05 2.05
N HIS A 229 0.28 -24.07 2.81
CA HIS A 229 -0.51 -22.92 3.24
C HIS A 229 -0.93 -22.05 2.05
N LEU A 230 0.00 -21.78 1.12
CA LEU A 230 -0.30 -21.05 -0.11
C LEU A 230 -1.35 -21.75 -0.96
N THR A 231 -1.28 -23.08 -1.09
CA THR A 231 -2.29 -23.87 -1.80
C THR A 231 -3.65 -23.77 -1.12
N SER A 232 -3.70 -23.86 0.22
CA SER A 232 -4.96 -23.76 0.95
C SER A 232 -5.63 -22.40 0.76
N ILE A 233 -4.85 -21.30 0.74
CA ILE A 233 -5.38 -19.97 0.41
C ILE A 233 -5.86 -19.94 -1.06
N GLY A 234 -5.08 -20.49 -1.99
CA GLY A 234 -5.44 -20.57 -3.41
C GLY A 234 -6.77 -21.31 -3.62
N ASP A 235 -6.95 -22.45 -2.98
CA ASP A 235 -8.18 -23.26 -3.04
C ASP A 235 -9.38 -22.50 -2.46
N LEU A 236 -9.18 -21.70 -1.42
CA LEU A 236 -10.21 -20.88 -0.81
C LEU A 236 -10.68 -19.74 -1.72
N ILE A 237 -9.74 -19.06 -2.39
CA ILE A 237 -10.07 -17.86 -3.19
C ILE A 237 -10.47 -18.19 -4.62
N SER A 238 -9.92 -19.26 -5.21
CA SER A 238 -10.13 -19.62 -6.62
C SER A 238 -11.59 -19.74 -7.06
N PRO A 239 -12.53 -20.27 -6.25
CA PRO A 239 -13.94 -20.34 -6.63
C PRO A 239 -14.71 -19.03 -6.47
N LYS A 240 -14.11 -17.99 -5.87
CA LYS A 240 -14.81 -16.74 -5.56
C LYS A 240 -14.73 -15.76 -6.74
N GLU A 241 -15.81 -15.00 -6.94
CA GLU A 241 -15.86 -14.01 -8.01
C GLU A 241 -14.98 -12.78 -7.71
N LYS A 242 -14.40 -12.20 -8.75
CA LYS A 242 -13.59 -10.97 -8.67
C LYS A 242 -12.45 -11.01 -7.61
N MET A 243 -11.78 -12.15 -7.49
CA MET A 243 -10.63 -12.35 -6.64
C MET A 243 -9.33 -12.37 -7.45
#